data_d58902eb1cded7db351220e5bdc03c55
#
_entry.id   d58902eb1cded7db351220e5bdc03c55
#
_cell.length_a   1.000
_cell.length_b   1.000
_cell.length_c   1.000
_cell.angle_alpha   90.00
_cell.angle_beta   90.00
_cell.angle_gamma   90.00
#
_symmetry.space_group_name_H-M   'P 1'
#
loop_
_entity.id
_entity.type
_entity.pdbx_description
1 polymer ?
#
loop_
_entity_poly.entity_id
_entity_poly.type
_entity_poly.pdbx_seq_one_letter_code
_entity_poly.pdbx_strand_id
1 'polypeptide(L)'
;MEQVKCLIIGGGPAGYTAAIYASRADISPVVYEGVQPGGQLTTTTDIENFPGYPEGIKGSEMMADLKRQAQRFGADVRFGVVTNVNFDSRPFVVTIDGEKQIQADSL
;
A
#
# COMPACT_ATOMS: atom_id res chain seq x y z
N MET A 1 3.56 21.31 -3.96
CA MET A 1 2.93 19.97 -4.11
C MET A 1 3.94 18.91 -3.76
N GLU A 2 3.58 17.98 -2.89
CA GLU A 2 4.48 16.90 -2.51
C GLU A 2 4.83 16.02 -3.71
N GLN A 3 6.10 15.59 -3.78
CA GLN A 3 6.56 14.67 -4.82
C GLN A 3 7.01 13.36 -4.18
N VAL A 4 6.56 12.24 -4.73
CA VAL A 4 6.96 10.90 -4.27
C VAL A 4 7.54 10.11 -5.44
N LYS A 5 8.53 9.27 -5.16
CA LYS A 5 9.16 8.44 -6.20
C LYS A 5 8.27 7.30 -6.64
N CYS A 6 7.61 6.66 -5.69
CA CYS A 6 6.76 5.51 -5.94
C CYS A 6 5.54 5.59 -5.05
N LEU A 7 4.36 5.63 -5.66
CA LEU A 7 3.10 5.63 -4.95
C LEU A 7 2.42 4.27 -5.14
N ILE A 8 1.99 3.68 -4.05
CA ILE A 8 1.26 2.42 -4.07
C ILE A 8 -0.17 2.68 -3.64
N ILE A 9 -1.11 2.29 -4.48
CA ILE A 9 -2.53 2.51 -4.24
C ILE A 9 -3.14 1.21 -3.73
N GLY A 10 -3.49 1.21 -2.47
CA GLY A 10 -4.14 0.08 -1.82
C GLY A 10 -3.29 -0.58 -0.75
N GLY A 11 -3.91 -0.85 0.40
CA GLY A 11 -3.30 -1.49 1.56
C GLY A 11 -3.67 -2.96 1.68
N GLY A 12 -3.73 -3.69 0.57
CA GLY A 12 -3.91 -5.14 0.56
C GLY A 12 -2.58 -5.89 0.51
N PRO A 13 -2.62 -7.22 0.37
CA PRO A 13 -1.39 -8.04 0.32
C PRO A 13 -0.46 -7.62 -0.82
N ALA A 14 -1.02 -7.30 -1.98
CA ALA A 14 -0.24 -6.86 -3.13
C ALA A 14 0.45 -5.53 -2.86
N GLY A 15 -0.27 -4.58 -2.27
CA GLY A 15 0.28 -3.26 -1.95
C GLY A 15 1.42 -3.33 -0.95
N TYR A 16 1.24 -4.07 0.13
CA TYR A 16 2.31 -4.22 1.13
C TYR A 16 3.50 -5.02 0.59
N THR A 17 3.25 -6.02 -0.24
CA THR A 17 4.33 -6.76 -0.89
C THR A 17 5.17 -5.83 -1.77
N ALA A 18 4.51 -5.02 -2.60
CA ALA A 18 5.20 -4.02 -3.41
C ALA A 18 5.98 -3.03 -2.54
N ALA A 19 5.38 -2.60 -1.42
CA ALA A 19 6.01 -1.66 -0.50
C ALA A 19 7.27 -2.23 0.15
N ILE A 20 7.25 -3.51 0.51
CA ILE A 20 8.42 -4.19 1.07
C ILE A 20 9.58 -4.17 0.07
N TYR A 21 9.33 -4.58 -1.16
CA TYR A 21 10.38 -4.62 -2.18
C TYR A 21 10.86 -3.23 -2.58
N ALA A 22 9.95 -2.27 -2.74
CA ALA A 22 10.33 -0.89 -3.06
C ALA A 22 11.17 -0.25 -1.95
N SER A 23 10.80 -0.51 -0.69
CA SER A 23 11.56 0.00 0.46
C SER A 23 12.96 -0.59 0.52
N ARG A 24 13.08 -1.89 0.28
CA ARG A 24 14.39 -2.55 0.25
C ARG A 24 15.26 -2.11 -0.92
N ALA A 25 14.65 -1.63 -1.99
CA ALA A 25 15.35 -1.03 -3.12
C ALA A 25 15.66 0.46 -2.93
N ASP A 26 15.37 0.99 -1.75
CA ASP A 26 15.62 2.40 -1.39
C ASP A 26 14.85 3.40 -2.27
N ILE A 27 13.63 3.03 -2.64
CA ILE A 27 12.78 3.86 -3.51
C ILE A 27 11.84 4.77 -2.71
N SER A 28 11.76 4.59 -1.41
CA SER A 28 10.94 5.41 -0.49
C SER A 28 9.46 5.42 -0.90
N PRO A 29 8.80 4.24 -0.91
CA PRO A 29 7.41 4.18 -1.34
C PRO A 29 6.47 4.83 -0.33
N VAL A 30 5.40 5.42 -0.86
CA VAL A 30 4.25 5.88 -0.09
C VAL A 30 3.06 4.99 -0.43
N VAL A 31 2.39 4.47 0.58
CA VAL A 31 1.21 3.62 0.42
C VAL A 31 -0.02 4.36 0.94
N TYR A 32 -1.04 4.52 0.11
CA TYR A 32 -2.35 4.96 0.57
C TYR A 32 -3.27 3.76 0.72
N GLU A 33 -3.72 3.52 1.95
CA GLU A 33 -4.40 2.27 2.31
C GLU A 33 -5.80 2.12 1.71
N GLY A 34 -6.48 3.22 1.43
CA GLY A 34 -7.84 3.19 0.92
C GLY A 34 -8.87 3.08 2.04
N VAL A 35 -10.12 2.78 1.65
CA VAL A 35 -11.26 2.72 2.60
C VAL A 35 -11.26 1.45 3.45
N GLN A 36 -10.62 0.39 2.97
CA GLN A 36 -10.57 -0.90 3.66
C GLN A 36 -9.12 -1.35 3.77
N PRO A 37 -8.37 -0.85 4.78
CA PRO A 37 -6.99 -1.29 4.99
C PRO A 37 -6.93 -2.81 5.16
N GLY A 38 -5.96 -3.44 4.47
CA GLY A 38 -5.85 -4.89 4.44
C GLY A 38 -6.68 -5.55 3.34
N GLY A 39 -7.56 -4.79 2.67
CA GLY A 39 -8.37 -5.28 1.56
C GLY A 39 -9.37 -6.35 2.00
N GLN A 40 -9.69 -7.25 1.09
CA GLN A 40 -10.68 -8.29 1.33
C GLN A 40 -10.27 -9.28 2.42
N LEU A 41 -8.97 -9.41 2.69
CA LEU A 41 -8.48 -10.35 3.70
C LEU A 41 -8.89 -9.99 5.12
N THR A 42 -9.23 -8.71 5.38
CA THR A 42 -9.72 -8.30 6.70
C THR A 42 -11.10 -8.86 7.02
N THR A 43 -11.88 -9.23 6.00
CA THR A 43 -13.20 -9.83 6.17
C THR A 43 -13.15 -11.36 6.19
N THR A 44 -11.99 -11.95 5.93
CA THR A 44 -11.78 -13.40 5.92
C THR A 44 -11.27 -13.84 7.28
N THR A 45 -11.92 -14.83 7.88
CA THR A 45 -11.56 -15.30 9.22
C THR A 45 -10.21 -16.01 9.21
N ASP A 46 -10.05 -16.98 8.30
CA ASP A 46 -8.82 -17.79 8.23
C ASP A 46 -8.24 -17.75 6.82
N ILE A 47 -6.94 -17.54 6.74
CA ILE A 47 -6.16 -17.60 5.51
C ILE A 47 -5.33 -18.88 5.56
N GLU A 48 -5.53 -19.77 4.61
CA GLU A 48 -4.87 -21.07 4.57
C GLU A 48 -3.94 -21.22 3.37
N ASN A 49 -4.03 -20.31 2.42
CA ASN A 49 -3.36 -20.41 1.12
C ASN A 49 -2.30 -19.33 0.90
N PHE A 50 -1.84 -18.68 1.97
CA PHE A 50 -0.72 -17.74 1.86
C PHE A 50 0.53 -18.44 2.38
N PRO A 51 1.62 -18.48 1.58
CA PRO A 51 2.85 -19.16 1.97
C PRO A 51 3.45 -18.58 3.24
N GLY A 52 3.96 -19.45 4.10
CA GLY A 52 4.60 -19.04 5.36
C GLY A 52 3.77 -19.31 6.59
N TYR A 53 2.50 -19.71 6.42
CA TYR A 53 1.59 -20.02 7.53
C TYR A 53 1.06 -21.44 7.36
N PRO A 54 1.83 -22.46 7.76
CA PRO A 54 1.44 -23.85 7.51
C PRO A 54 0.15 -24.27 8.22
N GLU A 55 -0.20 -23.59 9.31
CA GLU A 55 -1.42 -23.87 10.07
C GLU A 55 -2.50 -22.78 9.86
N GLY A 56 -2.30 -21.90 8.87
CA GLY A 56 -3.20 -20.79 8.62
C GLY A 56 -2.97 -19.61 9.54
N ILE A 57 -3.65 -18.53 9.29
CA ILE A 57 -3.60 -17.31 10.10
C ILE A 57 -4.89 -16.53 9.88
N LYS A 58 -5.32 -15.77 10.88
CA LYS A 58 -6.43 -14.84 10.69
C LYS A 58 -6.04 -13.72 9.73
N GLY A 59 -6.96 -13.36 8.83
CA GLY A 59 -6.69 -12.33 7.83
C GLY A 59 -6.25 -11.00 8.43
N SER A 60 -6.89 -10.57 9.51
CA SER A 60 -6.53 -9.31 10.18
C SER A 60 -5.12 -9.35 10.78
N GLU A 61 -4.72 -10.49 11.32
CA GLU A 61 -3.38 -10.65 11.88
C GLU A 61 -2.31 -10.65 10.78
N MET A 62 -2.58 -11.36 9.68
CA MET A 62 -1.66 -11.38 8.55
C MET A 62 -1.48 -9.99 7.96
N MET A 63 -2.56 -9.24 7.80
CA MET A 63 -2.46 -7.89 7.23
C MET A 63 -1.72 -6.93 8.16
N ALA A 64 -1.90 -7.05 9.45
CA ALA A 64 -1.12 -6.28 10.42
C ALA A 64 0.38 -6.61 10.34
N ASP A 65 0.72 -7.88 10.17
CA ASP A 65 2.10 -8.31 9.99
C ASP A 65 2.73 -7.74 8.72
N LEU A 66 2.01 -7.81 7.60
CA LEU A 66 2.50 -7.27 6.32
C LEU A 66 2.74 -5.76 6.39
N LYS A 67 1.81 -5.04 7.01
CA LYS A 67 1.95 -3.60 7.21
C LYS A 67 3.20 -3.27 8.04
N ARG A 68 3.37 -3.96 9.17
CA ARG A 68 4.53 -3.75 10.04
C ARG A 68 5.84 -4.09 9.32
N GLN A 69 5.83 -5.14 8.50
CA GLN A 69 7.01 -5.52 7.74
C GLN A 69 7.38 -4.44 6.72
N ALA A 70 6.39 -3.90 6.00
CA ALA A 70 6.63 -2.81 5.06
C ALA A 70 7.18 -1.57 5.78
N GLN A 71 6.57 -1.21 6.91
CA GLN A 71 7.00 -0.06 7.70
C GLN A 71 8.41 -0.24 8.29
N ARG A 72 8.76 -1.46 8.67
CA ARG A 72 10.09 -1.77 9.18
C ARG A 72 11.18 -1.41 8.17
N PHE A 73 10.92 -1.58 6.88
CA PHE A 73 11.88 -1.25 5.82
C PHE A 73 11.77 0.18 5.33
N GLY A 74 10.86 0.97 5.90
CA GLY A 74 10.77 2.40 5.62
C GLY A 74 9.62 2.84 4.73
N ALA A 75 8.65 1.97 4.44
CA ALA A 75 7.46 2.38 3.70
C ALA A 75 6.66 3.39 4.52
N ASP A 76 6.24 4.47 3.86
CA ASP A 76 5.37 5.49 4.44
C ASP A 76 3.92 5.11 4.17
N VAL A 77 3.28 4.51 5.17
CA VAL A 77 1.90 4.03 5.03
C VAL A 77 0.95 5.10 5.56
N ARG A 78 0.06 5.55 4.69
CA ARG A 78 -0.85 6.67 4.98
C ARG A 78 -2.30 6.23 4.88
N PHE A 79 -3.11 6.85 5.74
CA PHE A 79 -4.56 6.74 5.66
C PHE A 79 -5.07 7.69 4.58
N GLY A 80 -5.94 7.21 3.71
CA GLY A 80 -6.52 8.02 2.65
C GLY A 80 -6.87 7.19 1.42
N VAL A 81 -7.70 7.78 0.57
CA VAL A 81 -8.22 7.14 -0.64
C VAL A 81 -7.72 7.91 -1.86
N VAL A 82 -7.05 7.22 -2.76
CA VAL A 82 -6.73 7.79 -4.08
C VAL A 82 -8.02 7.85 -4.88
N THR A 83 -8.46 9.04 -5.21
CA THR A 83 -9.73 9.27 -5.93
C THR A 83 -9.56 9.53 -7.40
N ASN A 84 -8.39 9.97 -7.84
CA ASN A 84 -8.10 10.19 -9.25
C ASN A 84 -6.60 10.14 -9.53
N VAL A 85 -6.25 9.67 -10.72
CA VAL A 85 -4.89 9.71 -11.25
C VAL A 85 -4.93 10.30 -12.64
N ASN A 86 -4.11 11.33 -12.87
CA ASN A 86 -3.92 11.91 -14.19
C ASN A 86 -2.66 11.33 -14.82
N PHE A 87 -2.82 10.58 -15.90
CA PHE A 87 -1.72 9.90 -16.60
C PHE A 87 -1.19 10.69 -17.81
N ASP A 88 -1.71 11.90 -18.06
CA ASP A 88 -1.39 12.66 -19.27
C ASP A 88 0.07 13.12 -19.33
N SER A 89 0.69 13.27 -18.17
CA SER A 89 2.09 13.71 -18.10
C SER A 89 2.80 13.05 -16.93
N ARG A 90 4.11 13.13 -16.91
CA ARG A 90 4.94 12.73 -15.76
C ARG A 90 5.60 13.95 -15.15
N PRO A 91 5.69 13.99 -13.81
CA PRO A 91 5.14 13.03 -12.84
C PRO A 91 3.60 12.98 -12.90
N PHE A 92 3.04 11.83 -12.55
CA PHE A 92 1.58 11.66 -12.49
C PHE A 92 1.01 12.49 -11.36
N VAL A 93 -0.12 13.17 -11.61
CA VAL A 93 -0.83 13.92 -10.57
C VAL A 93 -1.90 13.03 -9.97
N VAL A 94 -1.81 12.82 -8.66
CA VAL A 94 -2.69 11.92 -7.92
C VAL A 94 -3.49 12.73 -6.92
N THR A 95 -4.80 12.52 -6.90
CA THR A 95 -5.71 13.20 -5.98
C THR A 95 -6.10 12.26 -4.86
N ILE A 96 -5.96 12.72 -3.62
CA ILE A 96 -6.24 11.99 -2.40
C ILE A 96 -7.48 12.60 -1.74
N ASP A 97 -8.45 11.76 -1.40
CA ASP A 97 -9.69 12.16 -0.73
C ASP A 97 -10.45 13.30 -1.44
N GLY A 98 -10.29 13.38 -2.77
CA GLY A 98 -10.95 14.40 -3.57
C GLY A 98 -10.38 15.81 -3.43
N GLU A 99 -9.35 16.02 -2.64
CA GLU A 99 -8.85 17.36 -2.31
C GLU A 99 -7.35 17.53 -2.53
N LYS A 100 -6.55 16.74 -1.83
CA LYS A 100 -5.10 16.88 -1.83
C LYS A 100 -4.51 16.29 -3.09
N GLN A 101 -3.63 17.03 -3.74
CA GLN A 101 -2.89 16.54 -4.91
C GLN A 101 -1.42 16.33 -4.59
N ILE A 102 -0.87 15.23 -5.05
CA ILE A 102 0.55 14.93 -4.99
C ILE A 102 1.04 14.49 -6.35
N GLN A 103 2.34 14.53 -6.55
CA GLN A 103 2.97 14.07 -7.79
C GLN A 103 3.74 12.80 -7.52
N ALA A 104 3.56 11.80 -8.39
CA ALA A 104 4.24 10.51 -8.28
C ALA A 104 5.01 10.22 -9.55
N ASP A 105 6.29 9.87 -9.39
CA ASP A 105 7.13 9.48 -10.53
C ASP A 105 6.71 8.13 -11.09
N SER A 106 6.20 7.26 -10.22
CA SER A 106 5.70 5.92 -10.58
C SER A 106 4.56 5.51 -9.67
N LEU A 107 3.73 4.60 -10.17
CA LEU A 107 2.58 4.04 -9.46
C LEU A 107 2.65 2.52 -9.50
#